data_5a64a0048713c0ce3facc92faac0acde
#
_entry.id   5a64a0048713c0ce3facc92faac0acde
#
_cell.length_a   1.000
_cell.length_b   1.000
_cell.length_c   1.000
_cell.angle_alpha   90.00
_cell.angle_beta   90.00
_cell.angle_gamma   90.00
#
_symmetry.space_group_name_H-M   'P 1'
#
loop_
_entity.id
_entity.type
_entity.pdbx_description
1 polymer ?
#
loop_
_entity_poly.entity_id
_entity_poly.type
_entity_poly.pdbx_seq_one_letter_code
_entity_poly.pdbx_strand_id
1 'polypeptide(L)'
;MKPIAIYKPTTVEEAIKILSLHGTEAGVYAGGTDLLIRLKNRLQSAPTHLVDVKKIDNLRYIKEDADGGVRIGALTKLAEVADSALLKQKYPMLPAAVAKISSPELRNASTVGGDLLQEVWCQYLRGGYACYRNGGYICYGAIGDNSYYHSAMGGRLCYAVYPGDIATALIPFDATATLATPFGPKTLTVEQLVPGDLMVDGRLQSHVVRFNEILTEVR
;
A
#
# COMPACT_ATOMS: atom_id res chain seq x y z
N MET A 1 0.68 -19.72 13.94
CA MET A 1 1.04 -18.94 12.71
C MET A 1 1.52 -19.96 11.70
N LYS A 2 1.16 -19.80 10.42
CA LYS A 2 1.76 -20.66 9.36
C LYS A 2 3.26 -20.35 9.27
N PRO A 3 4.12 -21.31 8.89
CA PRO A 3 5.52 -21.03 8.59
C PRO A 3 5.62 -19.92 7.53
N ILE A 4 6.56 -19.00 7.70
CA ILE A 4 6.76 -17.87 6.79
C ILE A 4 8.17 -17.95 6.24
N ALA A 5 8.29 -17.96 4.91
CA ALA A 5 9.56 -17.82 4.21
C ALA A 5 9.85 -16.32 3.98
N ILE A 6 11.10 -15.90 4.19
CA ILE A 6 11.54 -14.51 3.99
C ILE A 6 12.66 -14.50 2.95
N TYR A 7 12.44 -13.74 1.88
CA TYR A 7 13.40 -13.49 0.79
C TYR A 7 13.90 -12.06 0.90
N LYS A 8 15.17 -11.83 0.61
CA LYS A 8 15.81 -10.50 0.74
C LYS A 8 16.50 -10.12 -0.58
N PRO A 9 15.72 -9.86 -1.65
CA PRO A 9 16.29 -9.42 -2.91
C PRO A 9 17.04 -8.10 -2.77
N THR A 10 18.01 -7.89 -3.66
CA THR A 10 18.80 -6.67 -3.75
C THR A 10 18.42 -5.81 -4.95
N THR A 11 17.62 -6.36 -5.87
CA THR A 11 17.09 -5.63 -7.03
C THR A 11 15.58 -5.81 -7.17
N VAL A 12 14.95 -4.89 -7.90
CA VAL A 12 13.51 -4.94 -8.19
C VAL A 12 13.17 -6.16 -9.05
N GLU A 13 14.03 -6.50 -10.02
CA GLU A 13 13.87 -7.62 -10.93
C GLU A 13 13.92 -8.97 -10.17
N GLU A 14 14.83 -9.10 -9.22
CA GLU A 14 14.88 -10.27 -8.33
C GLU A 14 13.60 -10.38 -7.49
N ALA A 15 13.14 -9.27 -6.93
CA ALA A 15 11.90 -9.23 -6.16
C ALA A 15 10.68 -9.66 -6.99
N ILE A 16 10.56 -9.17 -8.23
CA ILE A 16 9.49 -9.55 -9.17
C ILE A 16 9.55 -11.05 -9.51
N LYS A 17 10.74 -11.61 -9.71
CA LYS A 17 10.91 -13.06 -9.97
C LYS A 17 10.39 -13.88 -8.80
N ILE A 18 10.74 -13.51 -7.56
CA ILE A 18 10.28 -14.22 -6.36
C ILE A 18 8.75 -14.10 -6.22
N LEU A 19 8.20 -12.91 -6.42
CA LEU A 19 6.75 -12.69 -6.39
C LEU A 19 6.03 -13.51 -7.46
N SER A 20 6.58 -13.57 -8.68
CA SER A 20 6.02 -14.37 -9.79
C SER A 20 6.05 -15.87 -9.50
N LEU A 21 7.09 -16.36 -8.82
CA LEU A 21 7.25 -17.77 -8.46
C LEU A 21 6.18 -18.23 -7.45
N HIS A 22 5.87 -17.39 -6.46
CA HIS A 22 4.96 -17.73 -5.36
C HIS A 22 3.54 -17.17 -5.55
N GLY A 23 3.33 -16.34 -6.57
CA GLY A 23 2.00 -15.82 -6.91
C GLY A 23 1.35 -15.08 -5.75
N THR A 24 0.05 -15.31 -5.57
CA THR A 24 -0.75 -14.65 -4.51
C THR A 24 -0.40 -15.09 -3.09
N GLU A 25 0.46 -16.11 -2.90
CA GLU A 25 0.98 -16.49 -1.59
C GLU A 25 2.17 -15.63 -1.16
N ALA A 26 2.73 -14.85 -2.07
CA ALA A 26 3.79 -13.89 -1.77
C ALA A 26 3.23 -12.49 -1.49
N GLY A 27 4.00 -11.70 -0.73
CA GLY A 27 3.70 -10.30 -0.48
C GLY A 27 4.95 -9.47 -0.24
N VAL A 28 4.92 -8.23 -0.71
CA VAL A 28 5.99 -7.26 -0.49
C VAL A 28 6.05 -6.87 0.98
N TYR A 29 7.22 -6.95 1.57
CA TYR A 29 7.49 -6.54 2.94
C TYR A 29 8.41 -5.30 2.96
N ALA A 30 7.82 -4.14 3.25
CA ALA A 30 8.52 -2.86 3.40
C ALA A 30 8.54 -2.44 4.88
N GLY A 31 7.77 -1.41 5.27
CA GLY A 31 7.67 -0.96 6.66
C GLY A 31 7.01 -1.96 7.62
N GLY A 32 6.14 -2.81 7.11
CA GLY A 32 5.46 -3.87 7.87
C GLY A 32 4.32 -3.41 8.79
N THR A 33 4.04 -2.13 8.87
CA THR A 33 3.06 -1.54 9.80
C THR A 33 1.63 -2.02 9.57
N ASP A 34 1.28 -2.40 8.34
CA ASP A 34 0.01 -3.09 8.03
C ASP A 34 0.21 -4.61 7.97
N LEU A 35 1.18 -5.08 7.19
CA LEU A 35 1.37 -6.50 6.88
C LEU A 35 1.60 -7.36 8.13
N LEU A 36 2.41 -6.89 9.11
CA LEU A 36 2.68 -7.66 10.33
C LEU A 36 1.43 -7.83 11.19
N ILE A 37 0.52 -6.85 11.19
CA ILE A 37 -0.76 -6.97 11.92
C ILE A 37 -1.63 -8.05 11.25
N ARG A 38 -1.70 -8.09 9.92
CA ARG A 38 -2.43 -9.12 9.17
C ARG A 38 -1.89 -10.52 9.47
N LEU A 39 -0.58 -10.67 9.53
CA LEU A 39 0.09 -11.93 9.90
C LEU A 39 -0.19 -12.34 11.35
N LYS A 40 -0.12 -11.41 12.30
CA LYS A 40 -0.44 -11.65 13.72
C LYS A 40 -1.89 -12.06 13.92
N ASN A 41 -2.81 -11.44 13.20
CA ASN A 41 -4.24 -11.76 13.21
C ASN A 41 -4.58 -13.04 12.42
N ARG A 42 -3.57 -13.68 11.79
CA ARG A 42 -3.74 -14.94 11.04
C ARG A 42 -4.80 -14.86 9.94
N LEU A 43 -4.90 -13.72 9.26
CA LEU A 43 -5.84 -13.57 8.16
C LEU A 43 -5.55 -14.59 7.06
N GLN A 44 -6.58 -15.17 6.44
CA GLN A 44 -6.42 -16.10 5.32
C GLN A 44 -5.73 -15.45 4.13
N SER A 45 -6.00 -14.16 3.91
CA SER A 45 -5.38 -13.34 2.86
C SER A 45 -3.93 -12.94 3.15
N ALA A 46 -3.38 -13.23 4.34
CA ALA A 46 -2.00 -12.89 4.67
C ALA A 46 -1.01 -13.83 3.94
N PRO A 47 0.06 -13.28 3.34
CA PRO A 47 1.03 -14.08 2.59
C PRO A 47 1.85 -15.00 3.50
N THR A 48 2.34 -16.11 2.92
CA THR A 48 3.28 -17.04 3.57
C THR A 48 4.73 -16.84 3.09
N HIS A 49 4.92 -16.10 1.99
CA HIS A 49 6.21 -15.75 1.40
C HIS A 49 6.39 -14.24 1.46
N LEU A 50 7.35 -13.74 2.23
CA LEU A 50 7.63 -12.32 2.38
C LEU A 50 8.83 -11.92 1.53
N VAL A 51 8.64 -10.96 0.64
CA VAL A 51 9.71 -10.38 -0.17
C VAL A 51 10.13 -9.07 0.49
N ASP A 52 11.21 -9.13 1.27
CA ASP A 52 11.75 -7.99 2.01
C ASP A 52 12.55 -7.08 1.07
N VAL A 53 11.91 -5.99 0.65
CA VAL A 53 12.47 -5.03 -0.32
C VAL A 53 13.34 -3.93 0.31
N LYS A 54 13.54 -3.94 1.62
CA LYS A 54 14.28 -2.88 2.34
C LYS A 54 15.75 -2.74 1.95
N LYS A 55 16.34 -3.76 1.31
CA LYS A 55 17.72 -3.73 0.80
C LYS A 55 17.86 -3.28 -0.64
N ILE A 56 16.75 -2.88 -1.29
CA ILE A 56 16.80 -2.34 -2.65
C ILE A 56 17.08 -0.84 -2.55
N ASP A 57 18.33 -0.45 -2.82
CA ASP A 57 18.85 0.90 -2.53
C ASP A 57 18.12 2.03 -3.27
N ASN A 58 17.67 1.78 -4.50
CA ASN A 58 17.11 2.81 -5.38
C ASN A 58 15.60 3.07 -5.16
N LEU A 59 15.02 2.67 -4.03
CA LEU A 59 13.59 2.87 -3.71
C LEU A 59 13.36 3.84 -2.55
N ARG A 60 14.40 4.46 -1.98
CA ARG A 60 14.29 5.41 -0.87
C ARG A 60 14.99 6.72 -1.20
N TYR A 61 14.22 7.72 -1.60
CA TYR A 61 14.71 9.04 -1.94
C TYR A 61 13.57 10.05 -2.06
N ILE A 62 13.91 11.34 -1.98
CA ILE A 62 13.09 12.48 -2.38
C ILE A 62 13.99 13.34 -3.26
N LYS A 63 13.65 13.50 -4.54
CA LYS A 63 14.47 14.19 -5.54
C LYS A 63 13.63 15.14 -6.38
N GLU A 64 14.19 16.28 -6.72
CA GLU A 64 13.63 17.20 -7.71
C GLU A 64 13.97 16.72 -9.11
N ASP A 65 13.00 16.81 -10.03
CA ASP A 65 13.19 16.57 -11.44
C ASP A 65 13.64 17.82 -12.18
N ALA A 66 14.16 17.63 -13.39
CA ALA A 66 14.61 18.74 -14.26
C ALA A 66 13.45 19.69 -14.65
N ASP A 67 12.22 19.23 -14.66
CA ASP A 67 11.01 20.02 -14.95
C ASP A 67 10.40 20.66 -13.70
N GLY A 68 11.06 20.53 -12.54
CA GLY A 68 10.63 21.10 -11.28
C GLY A 68 9.64 20.24 -10.48
N GLY A 69 9.23 19.08 -11.00
CA GLY A 69 8.48 18.09 -10.24
C GLY A 69 9.31 17.43 -9.14
N VAL A 70 8.69 16.65 -8.27
CA VAL A 70 9.40 15.91 -7.21
C VAL A 70 9.07 14.43 -7.31
N ARG A 71 10.11 13.58 -7.25
CA ARG A 71 10.01 12.12 -7.19
C ARG A 71 10.28 11.62 -5.77
N ILE A 72 9.44 10.71 -5.33
CA ILE A 72 9.52 10.09 -4.01
C ILE A 72 9.57 8.58 -4.21
N GLY A 73 10.67 7.94 -3.80
CA GLY A 73 10.80 6.49 -3.86
C GLY A 73 9.83 5.79 -2.91
N ALA A 74 9.30 4.64 -3.31
CA ALA A 74 8.27 3.92 -2.57
C ALA A 74 8.69 3.46 -1.16
N LEU A 75 10.00 3.29 -0.89
CA LEU A 75 10.54 2.95 0.44
C LEU A 75 10.86 4.18 1.30
N THR A 76 10.66 5.40 0.81
CA THR A 76 10.81 6.63 1.61
C THR A 76 9.86 6.57 2.80
N LYS A 77 10.36 6.87 3.99
CA LYS A 77 9.57 6.84 5.20
C LYS A 77 8.60 8.02 5.26
N LEU A 78 7.43 7.81 5.84
CA LEU A 78 6.47 8.91 6.03
C LEU A 78 7.08 10.04 6.88
N ALA A 79 7.94 9.73 7.87
CA ALA A 79 8.67 10.73 8.64
C ALA A 79 9.58 11.59 7.75
N GLU A 80 10.27 10.98 6.77
CA GLU A 80 11.14 11.73 5.84
C GLU A 80 10.34 12.65 4.92
N VAL A 81 9.15 12.21 4.48
CA VAL A 81 8.23 13.05 3.70
C VAL A 81 7.76 14.24 4.55
N ALA A 82 7.34 14.00 5.79
CA ALA A 82 6.89 15.04 6.71
C ALA A 82 7.98 16.08 7.02
N ASP A 83 9.24 15.66 7.06
CA ASP A 83 10.37 16.54 7.42
C ASP A 83 11.13 17.14 6.23
N SER A 84 10.81 16.70 5.00
CA SER A 84 11.50 17.14 3.79
C SER A 84 11.39 18.65 3.55
N ALA A 85 12.53 19.35 3.56
CA ALA A 85 12.58 20.79 3.26
C ALA A 85 12.12 21.09 1.82
N LEU A 86 12.48 20.22 0.85
CA LEU A 86 12.08 20.33 -0.55
C LEU A 86 10.56 20.28 -0.69
N LEU A 87 9.90 19.32 -0.03
CA LEU A 87 8.45 19.18 -0.09
C LEU A 87 7.73 20.32 0.68
N LYS A 88 8.27 20.76 1.82
CA LYS A 88 7.74 21.91 2.55
C LYS A 88 7.75 23.19 1.72
N GLN A 89 8.75 23.36 0.86
CA GLN A 89 8.86 24.50 -0.02
C GLN A 89 7.94 24.42 -1.23
N LYS A 90 7.88 23.25 -1.90
CA LYS A 90 7.16 23.11 -3.19
C LYS A 90 5.71 22.65 -3.05
N TYR A 91 5.44 21.77 -2.10
CA TYR A 91 4.15 21.11 -1.89
C TYR A 91 3.77 21.07 -0.40
N PRO A 92 3.63 22.23 0.28
CA PRO A 92 3.52 22.30 1.75
C PRO A 92 2.35 21.49 2.32
N MET A 93 1.29 21.28 1.56
CA MET A 93 0.16 20.46 1.97
C MET A 93 0.53 18.98 2.17
N LEU A 94 1.43 18.44 1.35
CA LEU A 94 1.80 17.02 1.43
C LEU A 94 2.50 16.69 2.75
N PRO A 95 3.63 17.33 3.15
CA PRO A 95 4.24 17.07 4.46
C PRO A 95 3.31 17.40 5.63
N ALA A 96 2.46 18.43 5.53
CA ALA A 96 1.49 18.76 6.57
C ALA A 96 0.45 17.66 6.77
N ALA A 97 -0.06 17.05 5.68
CA ALA A 97 -0.97 15.91 5.73
C ALA A 97 -0.25 14.68 6.31
N VAL A 98 0.94 14.35 5.79
CA VAL A 98 1.73 13.18 6.24
C VAL A 98 2.10 13.27 7.71
N ALA A 99 2.38 14.45 8.25
CA ALA A 99 2.64 14.67 9.68
C ALA A 99 1.46 14.30 10.60
N LYS A 100 0.24 14.20 10.05
CA LYS A 100 -0.96 13.78 10.78
C LYS A 100 -1.27 12.28 10.66
N ILE A 101 -0.59 11.57 9.76
CA ILE A 101 -0.79 10.13 9.58
C ILE A 101 -0.25 9.39 10.81
N SER A 102 -1.12 8.63 11.48
CA SER A 102 -0.75 7.69 12.54
C SER A 102 0.10 8.33 13.66
N SER A 103 0.99 7.56 14.31
CA SER A 103 1.92 8.05 15.34
C SER A 103 3.32 8.31 14.77
N PRO A 104 4.17 9.10 15.45
CA PRO A 104 5.57 9.31 15.04
C PRO A 104 6.36 8.00 14.86
N GLU A 105 6.15 7.03 15.76
CA GLU A 105 6.80 5.72 15.72
C GLU A 105 6.42 4.95 14.46
N LEU A 106 5.12 4.98 14.12
CA LEU A 106 4.64 4.34 12.90
C LEU A 106 5.14 5.05 11.65
N ARG A 107 5.18 6.38 11.61
CA ARG A 107 5.75 7.12 10.47
C ARG A 107 7.23 6.82 10.25
N ASN A 108 8.00 6.55 11.32
CA ASN A 108 9.40 6.12 11.22
C ASN A 108 9.58 4.72 10.62
N ALA A 109 8.53 3.88 10.62
CA ALA A 109 8.55 2.55 10.03
C ALA A 109 7.82 2.50 8.68
N SER A 110 6.65 3.13 8.57
CA SER A 110 5.81 3.16 7.37
C SER A 110 6.51 3.80 6.19
N THR A 111 6.19 3.34 4.99
CA THR A 111 6.74 3.86 3.73
C THR A 111 5.62 4.41 2.84
N VAL A 112 5.96 5.28 1.91
CA VAL A 112 5.02 5.85 0.93
C VAL A 112 4.27 4.74 0.19
N GLY A 113 4.99 3.75 -0.35
CA GLY A 113 4.35 2.62 -1.03
C GLY A 113 3.50 1.76 -0.10
N GLY A 114 3.92 1.59 1.15
CA GLY A 114 3.17 0.82 2.15
C GLY A 114 1.85 1.50 2.54
N ASP A 115 1.83 2.82 2.65
CA ASP A 115 0.60 3.59 2.94
C ASP A 115 -0.37 3.55 1.75
N LEU A 116 0.15 3.73 0.51
CA LEU A 116 -0.67 3.66 -0.70
C LEU A 116 -1.28 2.28 -0.96
N LEU A 117 -0.65 1.20 -0.52
CA LEU A 117 -1.07 -0.17 -0.82
C LEU A 117 -1.55 -0.93 0.42
N GLN A 118 -1.85 -0.24 1.51
CA GLN A 118 -2.31 -0.87 2.74
C GLN A 118 -3.73 -1.46 2.61
N GLU A 119 -4.02 -2.46 3.44
CA GLU A 119 -5.33 -3.10 3.50
C GLU A 119 -6.29 -2.29 4.38
N VAL A 120 -7.58 -2.37 4.12
CA VAL A 120 -8.61 -1.64 4.87
C VAL A 120 -8.62 -2.00 6.37
N TRP A 121 -8.99 -1.02 7.20
CA TRP A 121 -9.11 -1.15 8.65
C TRP A 121 -10.55 -1.48 9.06
N CYS A 122 -11.08 -2.57 8.52
CA CYS A 122 -12.40 -3.09 8.88
C CYS A 122 -12.29 -4.04 10.07
N GLN A 123 -13.11 -3.84 11.10
CA GLN A 123 -13.13 -4.68 12.30
C GLN A 123 -13.40 -6.16 12.01
N TYR A 124 -14.28 -6.45 11.03
CA TYR A 124 -14.58 -7.83 10.62
C TYR A 124 -13.37 -8.48 9.94
N LEU A 125 -12.73 -7.76 9.00
CA LEU A 125 -11.51 -8.24 8.36
C LEU A 125 -10.41 -8.50 9.41
N ARG A 126 -10.14 -7.52 10.26
CA ARG A 126 -9.08 -7.60 11.28
C ARG A 126 -9.40 -8.62 12.36
N GLY A 127 -10.68 -8.91 12.60
CA GLY A 127 -11.16 -10.00 13.47
C GLY A 127 -11.11 -11.40 12.83
N GLY A 128 -10.67 -11.52 11.57
CA GLY A 128 -10.50 -12.79 10.87
C GLY A 128 -11.78 -13.37 10.26
N TYR A 129 -12.86 -12.60 10.19
CA TYR A 129 -14.09 -13.05 9.55
C TYR A 129 -13.90 -13.34 8.06
N ALA A 130 -14.53 -14.40 7.56
CA ALA A 130 -14.46 -14.80 6.15
C ALA A 130 -15.32 -13.88 5.27
N CYS A 131 -14.85 -12.65 5.05
CA CYS A 131 -15.46 -11.69 4.13
C CYS A 131 -14.79 -11.74 2.75
N TYR A 132 -15.31 -10.98 1.76
CA TYR A 132 -14.74 -10.90 0.40
C TYR A 132 -13.23 -10.66 0.37
N ARG A 133 -12.66 -9.93 1.34
CA ARG A 133 -11.21 -9.66 1.43
C ARG A 133 -10.42 -10.76 2.17
N ASN A 134 -11.12 -11.71 2.76
CA ASN A 134 -10.52 -12.77 3.58
C ASN A 134 -11.06 -14.17 3.20
N GLY A 135 -11.28 -14.42 1.91
CA GLY A 135 -11.65 -15.74 1.36
C GLY A 135 -13.12 -16.12 1.49
N GLY A 136 -13.99 -15.22 1.92
CA GLY A 136 -15.45 -15.43 1.97
C GLY A 136 -16.20 -14.73 0.86
N TYR A 137 -17.54 -14.77 0.94
CA TYR A 137 -18.47 -14.31 -0.10
C TYR A 137 -19.50 -13.30 0.43
N ILE A 138 -19.24 -12.65 1.55
CA ILE A 138 -20.15 -11.71 2.21
C ILE A 138 -19.39 -10.51 2.75
N CYS A 139 -20.03 -9.35 2.84
CA CYS A 139 -19.56 -8.22 3.61
C CYS A 139 -20.37 -8.09 4.91
N TYR A 140 -19.75 -8.36 6.03
CA TYR A 140 -20.38 -8.21 7.35
C TYR A 140 -20.73 -6.76 7.67
N GLY A 141 -20.01 -5.81 7.08
CA GLY A 141 -20.31 -4.39 7.17
C GLY A 141 -21.60 -3.97 6.45
N ALA A 142 -22.14 -4.80 5.54
CA ALA A 142 -23.36 -4.50 4.82
C ALA A 142 -24.65 -4.96 5.54
N ILE A 143 -24.53 -5.92 6.48
CA ILE A 143 -25.69 -6.60 7.08
C ILE A 143 -25.85 -6.35 8.57
N GLY A 144 -24.87 -5.70 9.23
CA GLY A 144 -24.88 -5.38 10.65
C GLY A 144 -25.12 -3.90 10.92
N ASP A 145 -25.15 -3.52 12.20
CA ASP A 145 -25.11 -2.12 12.60
C ASP A 145 -23.68 -1.58 12.43
N ASN A 146 -23.50 -0.72 11.44
CA ASN A 146 -22.21 -0.20 11.01
C ASN A 146 -22.15 1.33 10.99
N SER A 147 -23.07 1.99 11.69
CA SER A 147 -23.24 3.44 11.67
C SER A 147 -21.98 4.25 12.04
N TYR A 148 -21.02 3.62 12.77
CA TYR A 148 -19.80 4.31 13.21
C TYR A 148 -18.51 3.96 12.46
N TYR A 149 -18.48 2.86 11.68
CA TYR A 149 -17.19 2.27 11.26
C TYR A 149 -17.04 2.02 9.77
N HIS A 150 -18.07 2.25 8.98
CA HIS A 150 -18.09 1.94 7.56
C HIS A 150 -18.51 3.15 6.74
N SER A 151 -18.27 3.07 5.43
CA SER A 151 -18.58 4.13 4.50
C SER A 151 -20.07 4.44 4.49
N ALA A 152 -20.42 5.72 4.65
CA ALA A 152 -21.80 6.21 4.51
C ALA A 152 -22.25 6.33 3.06
N MET A 153 -21.28 6.42 2.12
CA MET A 153 -21.53 6.56 0.68
C MET A 153 -20.62 5.60 -0.09
N GLY A 154 -21.10 5.13 -1.23
CA GLY A 154 -20.35 4.17 -2.06
C GLY A 154 -20.39 2.76 -1.48
N GLY A 155 -19.40 1.96 -1.88
CA GLY A 155 -19.35 0.55 -1.56
C GLY A 155 -20.06 -0.31 -2.60
N ARG A 156 -19.43 -1.44 -2.94
CA ARG A 156 -20.00 -2.47 -3.82
C ARG A 156 -19.94 -3.83 -3.12
N LEU A 157 -18.74 -4.40 -3.05
CA LEU A 157 -18.46 -5.65 -2.36
C LEU A 157 -17.95 -5.42 -0.94
N CYS A 158 -17.32 -4.28 -0.68
CA CYS A 158 -16.81 -3.88 0.63
C CYS A 158 -17.28 -2.46 0.98
N TYR A 159 -17.60 -2.24 2.23
CA TYR A 159 -18.04 -0.94 2.75
C TYR A 159 -16.99 -0.30 3.66
N ALA A 160 -15.79 -0.86 3.72
CA ALA A 160 -14.69 -0.23 4.45
C ALA A 160 -14.11 0.94 3.65
N VAL A 161 -13.79 2.02 4.34
CA VAL A 161 -13.11 3.18 3.74
C VAL A 161 -11.67 2.79 3.39
N TYR A 162 -11.17 3.26 2.24
CA TYR A 162 -9.76 3.13 1.87
C TYR A 162 -8.90 3.95 2.86
N PRO A 163 -7.87 3.35 3.48
CA PRO A 163 -7.16 3.96 4.60
C PRO A 163 -5.89 4.70 4.21
N GLY A 164 -5.49 4.74 2.94
CA GLY A 164 -4.24 5.37 2.49
C GLY A 164 -4.34 6.89 2.48
N ASP A 165 -4.02 7.51 3.59
CA ASP A 165 -4.11 8.96 3.78
C ASP A 165 -3.23 9.75 2.78
N ILE A 166 -2.05 9.22 2.43
CA ILE A 166 -1.15 9.89 1.49
C ILE A 166 -1.75 9.98 0.07
N ALA A 167 -2.59 9.03 -0.33
CA ALA A 167 -3.26 9.08 -1.64
C ALA A 167 -4.16 10.31 -1.75
N THR A 168 -4.96 10.58 -0.71
CA THR A 168 -5.83 11.75 -0.63
C THR A 168 -5.05 13.06 -0.75
N ALA A 169 -3.82 13.11 -0.20
CA ALA A 169 -2.96 14.27 -0.29
C ALA A 169 -2.25 14.40 -1.66
N LEU A 170 -2.06 13.29 -2.40
CA LEU A 170 -1.35 13.26 -3.69
C LEU A 170 -2.27 13.51 -4.89
N ILE A 171 -3.52 13.06 -4.83
CA ILE A 171 -4.49 13.19 -5.95
C ILE A 171 -4.67 14.65 -6.41
N PRO A 172 -4.79 15.66 -5.54
CA PRO A 172 -4.93 17.07 -5.96
C PRO A 172 -3.70 17.64 -6.70
N PHE A 173 -2.56 16.95 -6.66
CA PHE A 173 -1.35 17.34 -7.38
C PHE A 173 -1.18 16.60 -8.71
N ASP A 174 -2.19 15.88 -9.18
CA ASP A 174 -2.11 15.00 -10.36
C ASP A 174 -0.95 14.01 -10.29
N ALA A 175 -0.61 13.57 -9.08
CA ALA A 175 0.54 12.71 -8.83
C ALA A 175 0.41 11.38 -9.57
N THR A 176 1.53 10.91 -10.11
CA THR A 176 1.64 9.63 -10.81
C THR A 176 2.43 8.62 -9.99
N ALA A 177 2.10 7.35 -10.16
CA ALA A 177 2.77 6.22 -9.55
C ALA A 177 3.40 5.33 -10.62
N THR A 178 4.63 4.91 -10.40
CA THR A 178 5.35 4.00 -11.29
C THR A 178 5.43 2.62 -10.65
N LEU A 179 4.92 1.61 -11.37
CA LEU A 179 5.02 0.21 -11.02
C LEU A 179 6.11 -0.46 -11.87
N ALA A 180 6.98 -1.21 -11.26
CA ALA A 180 7.81 -2.18 -11.96
C ALA A 180 6.99 -3.48 -12.16
N THR A 181 6.98 -3.98 -13.41
CA THR A 181 6.25 -5.19 -13.79
C THR A 181 7.19 -6.16 -14.52
N PRO A 182 6.82 -7.44 -14.69
CA PRO A 182 7.60 -8.38 -15.50
C PRO A 182 7.81 -7.93 -16.95
N PHE A 183 6.98 -7.02 -17.45
CA PHE A 183 6.97 -6.55 -18.84
C PHE A 183 7.57 -5.15 -19.01
N GLY A 184 8.13 -4.58 -17.95
CA GLY A 184 8.67 -3.22 -17.91
C GLY A 184 7.88 -2.28 -17.00
N PRO A 185 8.29 -1.01 -16.91
CA PRO A 185 7.62 -0.03 -16.05
C PRO A 185 6.23 0.35 -16.57
N LYS A 186 5.29 0.58 -15.66
CA LYS A 186 3.94 1.06 -15.93
C LYS A 186 3.67 2.27 -15.06
N THR A 187 3.27 3.39 -15.66
CA THR A 187 2.92 4.61 -14.95
C THR A 187 1.42 4.87 -15.05
N LEU A 188 0.81 5.30 -13.95
CA LEU A 188 -0.61 5.63 -13.83
C LEU A 188 -0.78 6.75 -12.80
N THR A 189 -1.92 7.44 -12.81
CA THR A 189 -2.20 8.43 -11.76
C THR A 189 -2.45 7.72 -10.41
N VAL A 190 -2.24 8.43 -9.29
CA VAL A 190 -2.56 7.89 -7.96
C VAL A 190 -4.04 7.53 -7.85
N GLU A 191 -4.94 8.29 -8.47
CA GLU A 191 -6.36 7.96 -8.56
C GLU A 191 -6.61 6.63 -9.29
N GLN A 192 -5.89 6.39 -10.39
CA GLN A 192 -5.95 5.11 -11.12
C GLN A 192 -5.30 3.96 -10.35
N LEU A 193 -4.30 4.26 -9.50
CA LEU A 193 -3.65 3.24 -8.65
C LEU A 193 -4.62 2.71 -7.60
N VAL A 194 -5.44 3.59 -7.01
CA VAL A 194 -6.34 3.27 -5.88
C VAL A 194 -7.80 3.63 -6.20
N PRO A 195 -8.41 3.02 -7.23
CA PRO A 195 -9.75 3.39 -7.70
C PRO A 195 -10.88 2.91 -6.78
N GLY A 196 -10.55 2.28 -5.65
CA GLY A 196 -11.49 1.64 -4.75
C GLY A 196 -11.56 0.13 -4.95
N ASP A 197 -12.68 -0.50 -4.56
CA ASP A 197 -12.82 -1.93 -4.56
C ASP A 197 -12.83 -2.55 -5.96
N LEU A 198 -11.88 -3.44 -6.22
CA LEU A 198 -11.82 -4.22 -7.45
C LEU A 198 -11.24 -5.61 -7.22
N MET A 199 -11.59 -6.54 -8.11
CA MET A 199 -11.01 -7.88 -8.11
C MET A 199 -9.71 -7.87 -8.91
N VAL A 200 -8.59 -8.15 -8.24
CA VAL A 200 -7.26 -8.29 -8.84
C VAL A 200 -6.68 -9.63 -8.44
N ASP A 201 -6.28 -10.42 -9.43
CA ASP A 201 -5.69 -11.76 -9.23
C ASP A 201 -6.54 -12.66 -8.29
N GLY A 202 -7.88 -12.56 -8.42
CA GLY A 202 -8.83 -13.34 -7.62
C GLY A 202 -9.04 -12.85 -6.18
N ARG A 203 -8.52 -11.67 -5.82
CA ARG A 203 -8.69 -11.05 -4.50
C ARG A 203 -9.34 -9.69 -4.61
N LEU A 204 -10.24 -9.37 -3.68
CA LEU A 204 -10.76 -8.03 -3.54
C LEU A 204 -9.70 -7.15 -2.85
N GLN A 205 -9.34 -6.04 -3.50
CA GLN A 205 -8.38 -5.06 -2.95
C GLN A 205 -8.77 -3.64 -3.39
N SER A 206 -8.10 -2.63 -2.85
CA SER A 206 -8.40 -1.22 -3.12
C SER A 206 -7.43 -0.57 -4.11
N HIS A 207 -6.52 -1.35 -4.71
CA HIS A 207 -5.51 -0.88 -5.67
C HIS A 207 -5.39 -1.85 -6.85
N VAL A 208 -4.88 -1.35 -7.98
CA VAL A 208 -4.75 -2.14 -9.22
C VAL A 208 -3.49 -3.00 -9.28
N VAL A 209 -2.59 -2.90 -8.29
CA VAL A 209 -1.29 -3.59 -8.29
C VAL A 209 -1.49 -5.10 -8.21
N ARG A 210 -0.91 -5.82 -9.16
CA ARG A 210 -0.98 -7.29 -9.22
C ARG A 210 0.07 -7.93 -8.30
N PHE A 211 -0.06 -9.23 -8.06
CA PHE A 211 0.81 -9.97 -7.15
C PHE A 211 2.31 -9.88 -7.52
N ASN A 212 2.65 -9.70 -8.80
CA ASN A 212 4.01 -9.63 -9.32
C ASN A 212 4.42 -8.23 -9.81
N GLU A 213 3.74 -7.19 -9.34
CA GLU A 213 4.08 -5.79 -9.58
C GLU A 213 4.57 -5.14 -8.28
N ILE A 214 5.49 -4.19 -8.39
CA ILE A 214 6.07 -3.46 -7.26
C ILE A 214 5.95 -1.96 -7.53
N LEU A 215 5.32 -1.22 -6.61
CA LEU A 215 5.37 0.24 -6.62
C LEU A 215 6.79 0.70 -6.29
N THR A 216 7.38 1.47 -7.20
CA THR A 216 8.77 1.94 -7.09
C THR A 216 8.87 3.43 -6.77
N GLU A 217 7.95 4.24 -7.27
CA GLU A 217 8.04 5.69 -7.20
C GLU A 217 6.67 6.35 -7.27
N VAL A 218 6.56 7.52 -6.66
CA VAL A 218 5.49 8.51 -6.87
C VAL A 218 6.12 9.82 -7.33
N ARG A 219 5.48 10.46 -8.29
CA ARG A 219 5.93 11.74 -8.84
C ARG A 219 4.83 12.76 -8.80
#